data_ae945dd74a994e00d2ea3f13b035965a
#
_entry.id   ae945dd74a994e00d2ea3f13b035965a
#
_cell.length_a   1.000
_cell.length_b   1.000
_cell.length_c   1.000
_cell.angle_alpha   90.00
_cell.angle_beta   90.00
_cell.angle_gamma   90.00
#
_symmetry.space_group_name_H-M   'P 1'
#
loop_
_entity.id
_entity.type
_entity.pdbx_description
1 polymer ?
#
loop_
_entity_poly.entity_id
_entity_poly.type
_entity_poly.pdbx_seq_one_letter_code
_entity_poly.pdbx_strand_id
1 'polypeptide(L)'
;LFRLSYLPPLLVYAAFGVSGLTGIVGAFFVKDYLDVSAAFLAALGFWAGIPWALKMPIGHVVDLIWRWKALLVWLGAGMIAASLLVMIGLISHLEAMRAVMSPTAWFVLASLVAPTGYMIQDAVADAMTVEAVPRADAQGRPYDAATLKAMHTTMQTLGRVAVIGGLALVALANVYLFYGTEQ
;
A
#
# COMPACT_ATOMS: atom_id res chain seq x y z
N LEU A 1 1.30 -23.56 -13.84
CA LEU A 1 0.54 -22.93 -12.77
C LEU A 1 0.72 -21.40 -12.72
N PHE A 2 1.86 -20.85 -13.12
CA PHE A 2 2.11 -19.41 -13.16
C PHE A 2 1.69 -18.84 -14.52
N ARG A 3 0.87 -17.80 -14.52
CA ARG A 3 0.38 -17.14 -15.74
C ARG A 3 0.81 -15.68 -15.73
N LEU A 4 1.13 -15.12 -16.90
CA LEU A 4 1.50 -13.70 -17.05
C LEU A 4 0.37 -12.78 -16.61
N SER A 5 -0.91 -13.21 -16.71
CA SER A 5 -2.06 -12.44 -16.20
C SER A 5 -2.04 -12.22 -14.69
N TYR A 6 -1.26 -12.99 -13.93
CA TYR A 6 -1.13 -12.84 -12.49
C TYR A 6 -0.14 -11.71 -12.10
N LEU A 7 0.74 -11.32 -13.03
CA LEU A 7 1.81 -10.39 -12.75
C LEU A 7 1.33 -9.00 -12.30
N PRO A 8 0.33 -8.34 -12.95
CA PRO A 8 -0.09 -7.01 -12.54
C PRO A 8 -0.57 -6.93 -11.09
N PRO A 9 -1.52 -7.75 -10.59
CA PRO A 9 -1.92 -7.70 -9.19
C PRO A 9 -0.79 -8.09 -8.24
N LEU A 10 0.10 -9.02 -8.61
CA LEU A 10 1.25 -9.39 -7.77
C LEU A 10 2.25 -8.25 -7.61
N LEU A 11 2.46 -7.45 -8.65
CA LEU A 11 3.31 -6.26 -8.57
C LEU A 11 2.72 -5.20 -7.63
N VAL A 12 1.39 -4.99 -7.63
CA VAL A 12 0.72 -4.09 -6.68
C VAL A 12 0.89 -4.59 -5.25
N TYR A 13 0.72 -5.88 -5.00
CA TYR A 13 0.94 -6.48 -3.68
C TYR A 13 2.41 -6.40 -3.22
N ALA A 14 3.36 -6.63 -4.12
CA ALA A 14 4.79 -6.47 -3.80
C ALA A 14 5.12 -5.01 -3.45
N ALA A 15 4.61 -4.05 -4.23
CA ALA A 15 4.75 -2.62 -3.95
C ALA A 15 4.13 -2.24 -2.59
N PHE A 16 2.97 -2.80 -2.25
CA PHE A 16 2.37 -2.65 -0.93
C PHE A 16 3.28 -3.19 0.19
N GLY A 17 3.90 -4.37 0.00
CA GLY A 17 4.89 -4.90 0.95
C GLY A 17 6.09 -3.96 1.15
N VAL A 18 6.61 -3.39 0.07
CA VAL A 18 7.73 -2.42 0.12
C VAL A 18 7.34 -1.13 0.85
N SER A 19 6.07 -0.75 0.89
CA SER A 19 5.61 0.45 1.61
C SER A 19 5.87 0.42 3.11
N GLY A 20 6.05 -0.75 3.71
CA GLY A 20 6.43 -0.92 5.12
C GLY A 20 7.73 -0.20 5.50
N LEU A 21 8.58 0.18 4.53
CA LEU A 21 9.80 0.96 4.77
C LEU A 21 9.51 2.29 5.49
N THR A 22 8.44 2.95 5.12
CA THR A 22 8.07 4.26 5.68
C THR A 22 7.44 4.17 7.08
N GLY A 23 6.87 3.02 7.44
CA GLY A 23 6.15 2.85 8.72
C GLY A 23 7.07 2.75 9.93
N ILE A 24 8.13 1.97 9.84
CA ILE A 24 9.04 1.73 10.97
C ILE A 24 9.93 2.97 11.21
N VAL A 25 10.58 3.46 10.16
CA VAL A 25 11.47 4.64 10.27
C VAL A 25 10.68 5.90 10.60
N GLY A 26 9.48 6.07 10.03
CA GLY A 26 8.64 7.24 10.23
C GLY A 26 8.16 7.40 11.68
N ALA A 27 7.74 6.32 12.34
CA ALA A 27 7.19 6.41 13.70
C ALA A 27 8.23 6.86 14.74
N PHE A 28 9.44 6.29 14.70
CA PHE A 28 10.50 6.66 15.65
C PHE A 28 11.12 8.02 15.33
N PHE A 29 11.48 8.26 14.07
CA PHE A 29 12.08 9.51 13.63
C PHE A 29 11.15 10.70 13.88
N VAL A 30 9.87 10.58 13.55
CA VAL A 30 8.91 11.66 13.71
C VAL A 30 8.62 11.95 15.18
N LYS A 31 8.55 10.91 16.04
CA LYS A 31 8.37 11.10 17.47
C LYS A 31 9.46 12.01 18.05
N ASP A 32 10.71 11.72 17.73
CA ASP A 32 11.85 12.43 18.28
C ASP A 32 12.07 13.78 17.58
N TYR A 33 11.79 13.88 16.28
CA TYR A 33 12.02 15.10 15.49
C TYR A 33 10.91 16.15 15.65
N LEU A 34 9.64 15.74 15.79
CA LEU A 34 8.49 16.65 15.94
C LEU A 34 8.05 16.81 17.39
N ASP A 35 8.71 16.14 18.35
CA ASP A 35 8.37 16.16 19.79
C ASP A 35 6.88 15.89 20.05
N VAL A 36 6.31 14.90 19.32
CA VAL A 36 4.89 14.54 19.46
C VAL A 36 4.69 13.45 20.52
N SER A 37 3.60 13.53 21.25
CA SER A 37 3.29 12.56 22.30
C SER A 37 2.91 11.18 21.73
N ALA A 38 3.15 10.12 22.50
CA ALA A 38 2.70 8.77 22.14
C ALA A 38 1.16 8.70 21.99
N ALA A 39 0.41 9.46 22.79
CA ALA A 39 -1.05 9.55 22.67
C ALA A 39 -1.48 10.17 21.34
N PHE A 40 -0.77 11.20 20.87
CA PHE A 40 -1.01 11.79 19.56
C PHE A 40 -0.76 10.77 18.43
N LEU A 41 0.34 10.02 18.47
CA LEU A 41 0.66 9.00 17.47
C LEU A 41 -0.37 7.86 17.49
N ALA A 42 -0.85 7.44 18.66
CA ALA A 42 -1.91 6.44 18.78
C ALA A 42 -3.24 6.93 18.19
N ALA A 43 -3.63 8.17 18.45
CA ALA A 43 -4.82 8.79 17.86
C ALA A 43 -4.67 8.90 16.32
N LEU A 44 -3.52 9.32 15.83
CA LEU A 44 -3.23 9.40 14.40
C LEU A 44 -3.29 8.02 13.73
N GLY A 45 -2.75 6.98 14.39
CA GLY A 45 -2.84 5.58 13.94
C GLY A 45 -4.28 5.09 13.83
N PHE A 46 -5.15 5.47 14.78
CA PHE A 46 -6.58 5.17 14.69
C PHE A 46 -7.21 5.79 13.43
N TRP A 47 -6.99 7.09 13.20
CA TRP A 47 -7.52 7.79 12.02
C TRP A 47 -6.95 7.23 10.71
N ALA A 48 -5.67 6.91 10.68
CA ALA A 48 -5.02 6.27 9.52
C ALA A 48 -5.56 4.85 9.23
N GLY A 49 -6.17 4.21 10.23
CA GLY A 49 -6.85 2.91 10.08
C GLY A 49 -8.25 2.98 9.46
N ILE A 50 -8.91 4.15 9.50
CA ILE A 50 -10.29 4.30 8.99
C ILE A 50 -10.44 3.91 7.51
N PRO A 51 -9.54 4.29 6.58
CA PRO A 51 -9.64 3.84 5.18
C PRO A 51 -9.76 2.32 5.06
N TRP A 52 -9.03 1.57 5.87
CA TRP A 52 -9.09 0.10 5.87
C TRP A 52 -10.45 -0.45 6.34
N ALA A 53 -11.09 0.20 7.31
CA ALA A 53 -12.45 -0.16 7.73
C ALA A 53 -13.48 0.08 6.61
N LEU A 54 -13.22 1.04 5.72
CA LEU A 54 -14.06 1.36 4.57
C LEU A 54 -13.71 0.52 3.32
N LYS A 55 -12.79 -0.42 3.40
CA LYS A 55 -12.34 -1.22 2.25
C LYS A 55 -13.50 -1.95 1.55
N MET A 56 -14.45 -2.51 2.30
CA MET A 56 -15.59 -3.25 1.68
C MET A 56 -16.51 -2.34 0.85
N PRO A 57 -17.05 -1.22 1.36
CA PRO A 57 -17.83 -0.32 0.53
C PRO A 57 -17.03 0.29 -0.63
N ILE A 58 -15.75 0.57 -0.45
CA ILE A 58 -14.90 1.08 -1.52
C ILE A 58 -14.64 0.01 -2.58
N GLY A 59 -14.45 -1.25 -2.19
CA GLY A 59 -14.39 -2.38 -3.13
C GLY A 59 -15.61 -2.44 -4.04
N HIS A 60 -16.82 -2.24 -3.48
CA HIS A 60 -18.03 -2.17 -4.28
C HIS A 60 -18.02 -0.98 -5.27
N VAL A 61 -17.54 0.19 -4.84
CA VAL A 61 -17.38 1.34 -5.75
C VAL A 61 -16.37 1.04 -6.85
N VAL A 62 -15.26 0.36 -6.53
CA VAL A 62 -14.27 -0.10 -7.52
C VAL A 62 -14.92 -0.99 -8.58
N ASP A 63 -15.79 -1.91 -8.18
CA ASP A 63 -16.52 -2.78 -9.10
C ASP A 63 -17.44 -1.99 -10.04
N LEU A 64 -18.16 -0.98 -9.52
CA LEU A 64 -19.02 -0.11 -10.31
C LEU A 64 -18.27 0.70 -11.37
N ILE A 65 -17.06 1.15 -11.06
CA ILE A 65 -16.22 1.97 -11.95
C ILE A 65 -15.05 1.17 -12.54
N TRP A 66 -15.18 -0.14 -12.66
CA TRP A 66 -14.10 -1.05 -13.05
C TRP A 66 -13.37 -0.67 -14.34
N ARG A 67 -14.08 -0.05 -15.30
CA ARG A 67 -13.45 0.48 -16.53
C ARG A 67 -12.33 1.51 -16.25
N TRP A 68 -12.33 2.14 -15.07
CA TRP A 68 -11.37 3.15 -14.64
C TRP A 68 -10.30 2.59 -13.68
N LYS A 69 -10.16 1.27 -13.58
CA LYS A 69 -9.22 0.60 -12.65
C LYS A 69 -7.79 1.14 -12.75
N ALA A 70 -7.31 1.42 -13.96
CA ALA A 70 -5.98 2.02 -14.16
C ALA A 70 -5.87 3.41 -13.51
N LEU A 71 -6.90 4.24 -13.63
CA LEU A 71 -6.94 5.56 -12.99
C LEU A 71 -6.92 5.44 -11.46
N LEU A 72 -7.64 4.47 -10.90
CA LEU A 72 -7.64 4.22 -9.44
C LEU A 72 -6.26 3.79 -8.95
N VAL A 73 -5.54 2.95 -9.70
CA VAL A 73 -4.15 2.57 -9.37
C VAL A 73 -3.24 3.81 -9.40
N TRP A 74 -3.36 4.66 -10.43
CA TRP A 74 -2.58 5.89 -10.53
C TRP A 74 -2.94 6.91 -9.44
N LEU A 75 -4.23 7.02 -9.09
CA LEU A 75 -4.68 7.87 -7.98
C LEU A 75 -4.06 7.42 -6.66
N GLY A 76 -4.14 6.13 -6.34
CA GLY A 76 -3.53 5.56 -5.14
C GLY A 76 -2.01 5.76 -5.11
N ALA A 77 -1.32 5.49 -6.23
CA ALA A 77 0.11 5.73 -6.37
C ALA A 77 0.49 7.20 -6.19
N GLY A 78 -0.31 8.11 -6.78
CA GLY A 78 -0.13 9.56 -6.64
C GLY A 78 -0.29 10.04 -5.20
N MET A 79 -1.28 9.51 -4.46
CA MET A 79 -1.47 9.81 -3.04
C MET A 79 -0.29 9.33 -2.20
N ILE A 80 0.21 8.12 -2.44
CA ILE A 80 1.39 7.58 -1.76
C ILE A 80 2.62 8.43 -2.07
N ALA A 81 2.87 8.74 -3.35
CA ALA A 81 3.98 9.58 -3.78
C ALA A 81 3.91 10.98 -3.17
N ALA A 82 2.73 11.61 -3.15
CA ALA A 82 2.55 12.92 -2.52
C ALA A 82 2.86 12.88 -1.02
N SER A 83 2.41 11.85 -0.30
CA SER A 83 2.73 11.65 1.11
C SER A 83 4.25 11.52 1.32
N LEU A 84 4.94 10.72 0.50
CA LEU A 84 6.40 10.56 0.58
C LEU A 84 7.13 11.86 0.30
N LEU A 85 6.69 12.64 -0.69
CA LEU A 85 7.27 13.96 -0.99
C LEU A 85 7.10 14.94 0.16
N VAL A 86 5.94 14.94 0.85
CA VAL A 86 5.73 15.73 2.05
C VAL A 86 6.70 15.31 3.15
N MET A 87 6.91 14.00 3.37
CA MET A 87 7.85 13.50 4.37
C MET A 87 9.30 13.87 4.04
N ILE A 88 9.71 13.77 2.77
CA ILE A 88 11.02 14.21 2.31
C ILE A 88 11.19 15.72 2.55
N GLY A 89 10.17 16.51 2.20
CA GLY A 89 10.17 17.96 2.43
C GLY A 89 10.35 18.33 3.91
N LEU A 90 9.65 17.61 4.82
CA LEU A 90 9.79 17.82 6.26
C LEU A 90 11.19 17.54 6.78
N ILE A 91 11.90 16.58 6.19
CA ILE A 91 13.27 16.21 6.58
C ILE A 91 14.29 17.19 6.00
N SER A 92 14.15 17.53 4.69
CA SER A 92 15.19 18.24 3.95
C SER A 92 14.97 19.76 3.84
N HIS A 93 13.73 20.24 3.97
CA HIS A 93 13.35 21.65 3.74
C HIS A 93 12.36 22.18 4.79
N LEU A 94 12.64 21.89 6.08
CA LEU A 94 11.74 22.17 7.19
C LEU A 94 11.28 23.64 7.24
N GLU A 95 12.20 24.61 7.03
CA GLU A 95 11.86 26.03 7.10
C GLU A 95 10.91 26.47 5.97
N ALA A 96 11.12 25.96 4.76
CA ALA A 96 10.19 26.22 3.65
C ALA A 96 8.80 25.61 3.91
N MET A 97 8.77 24.42 4.48
CA MET A 97 7.51 23.75 4.86
C MET A 97 6.78 24.52 5.98
N ARG A 98 7.51 25.03 6.97
CA ARG A 98 6.98 25.88 8.06
C ARG A 98 6.35 27.17 7.57
N ALA A 99 6.87 27.75 6.50
CA ALA A 99 6.31 28.98 5.94
C ALA A 99 4.89 28.80 5.39
N VAL A 100 4.49 27.57 5.06
CA VAL A 100 3.16 27.24 4.50
C VAL A 100 2.24 26.69 5.60
N MET A 101 2.71 25.71 6.39
CA MET A 101 1.90 25.04 7.41
C MET A 101 2.81 24.45 8.49
N SER A 102 2.29 24.24 9.70
CA SER A 102 3.07 23.64 10.78
C SER A 102 3.60 22.24 10.40
N PRO A 103 4.82 21.87 10.82
CA PRO A 103 5.38 20.54 10.52
C PRO A 103 4.49 19.39 10.97
N THR A 104 3.85 19.53 12.16
CA THR A 104 2.90 18.54 12.66
C THR A 104 1.69 18.39 11.76
N ALA A 105 1.15 19.49 11.20
CA ALA A 105 0.01 19.43 10.27
C ALA A 105 0.39 18.76 8.94
N TRP A 106 1.58 19.03 8.40
CA TRP A 106 2.11 18.31 7.26
C TRP A 106 2.25 16.81 7.51
N PHE A 107 2.77 16.46 8.69
CA PHE A 107 2.91 15.07 9.09
C PHE A 107 1.55 14.36 9.21
N VAL A 108 0.55 15.00 9.83
CA VAL A 108 -0.82 14.46 9.90
C VAL A 108 -1.38 14.24 8.51
N LEU A 109 -1.26 15.23 7.62
CA LEU A 109 -1.74 15.12 6.25
C LEU A 109 -1.10 13.92 5.52
N ALA A 110 0.23 13.81 5.56
CA ALA A 110 0.96 12.70 4.95
C ALA A 110 0.51 11.34 5.53
N SER A 111 0.36 11.26 6.86
CA SER A 111 -0.03 10.04 7.58
C SER A 111 -1.48 9.60 7.33
N LEU A 112 -2.34 10.47 6.83
CA LEU A 112 -3.72 10.13 6.43
C LEU A 112 -3.84 9.85 4.94
N VAL A 113 -3.08 10.56 4.10
CA VAL A 113 -3.12 10.42 2.64
C VAL A 113 -2.53 9.08 2.18
N ALA A 114 -1.39 8.66 2.74
CA ALA A 114 -0.74 7.42 2.34
C ALA A 114 -1.61 6.17 2.56
N PRO A 115 -2.19 5.91 3.76
CA PRO A 115 -3.07 4.76 3.98
C PRO A 115 -4.29 4.73 3.06
N THR A 116 -4.84 5.91 2.72
CA THR A 116 -5.94 6.02 1.76
C THR A 116 -5.50 5.56 0.37
N GLY A 117 -4.33 5.99 -0.09
CA GLY A 117 -3.75 5.55 -1.35
C GLY A 117 -3.47 4.05 -1.39
N TYR A 118 -2.91 3.49 -0.32
CA TYR A 118 -2.68 2.05 -0.18
C TYR A 118 -3.97 1.26 -0.21
N MET A 119 -4.99 1.70 0.52
CA MET A 119 -6.28 1.01 0.56
C MET A 119 -6.95 0.99 -0.82
N ILE A 120 -6.90 2.09 -1.59
CA ILE A 120 -7.44 2.14 -2.96
C ILE A 120 -6.71 1.13 -3.84
N GLN A 121 -5.37 1.11 -3.81
CA GLN A 121 -4.58 0.16 -4.60
C GLN A 121 -4.85 -1.29 -4.23
N ASP A 122 -4.96 -1.59 -2.94
CA ASP A 122 -5.24 -2.92 -2.44
C ASP A 122 -6.64 -3.39 -2.85
N ALA A 123 -7.67 -2.53 -2.78
CA ALA A 123 -9.01 -2.85 -3.25
C ALA A 123 -9.04 -3.15 -4.77
N VAL A 124 -8.30 -2.38 -5.57
CA VAL A 124 -8.17 -2.64 -7.02
C VAL A 124 -7.39 -3.92 -7.28
N ALA A 125 -6.31 -4.19 -6.53
CA ALA A 125 -5.52 -5.42 -6.67
C ALA A 125 -6.37 -6.65 -6.35
N ASP A 126 -7.17 -6.62 -5.28
CA ASP A 126 -8.09 -7.70 -4.93
C ASP A 126 -9.07 -8.00 -6.08
N ALA A 127 -9.69 -6.97 -6.67
CA ALA A 127 -10.57 -7.13 -7.83
C ALA A 127 -9.82 -7.65 -9.08
N MET A 128 -8.59 -7.20 -9.32
CA MET A 128 -7.72 -7.71 -10.39
C MET A 128 -7.36 -9.19 -10.20
N THR A 129 -7.24 -9.69 -8.97
CA THR A 129 -6.97 -11.11 -8.73
C THR A 129 -8.12 -12.00 -9.21
N VAL A 130 -9.36 -11.52 -9.09
CA VAL A 130 -10.55 -12.23 -9.58
C VAL A 130 -10.56 -12.23 -11.12
N GLU A 131 -10.23 -11.10 -11.74
CA GLU A 131 -10.15 -10.97 -13.21
C GLU A 131 -9.01 -11.81 -13.81
N ALA A 132 -7.87 -11.90 -13.12
CA ALA A 132 -6.69 -12.61 -13.59
C ALA A 132 -6.90 -14.13 -13.70
N VAL A 133 -7.87 -14.71 -12.98
CA VAL A 133 -8.20 -16.13 -13.03
C VAL A 133 -9.11 -16.40 -14.22
N PRO A 134 -8.67 -17.16 -15.23
CA PRO A 134 -9.49 -17.49 -16.39
C PRO A 134 -10.64 -18.42 -16.00
N ARG A 135 -11.80 -18.19 -16.62
CA ARG A 135 -13.01 -19.01 -16.39
C ARG A 135 -13.09 -20.23 -17.30
N ALA A 136 -12.26 -20.29 -18.35
CA ALA A 136 -12.26 -21.37 -19.33
C ALA A 136 -10.81 -21.75 -19.75
N ASP A 137 -10.66 -22.94 -20.28
CA ASP A 137 -9.41 -23.45 -20.83
C ASP A 137 -9.08 -22.82 -22.21
N ALA A 138 -7.93 -23.21 -22.80
CA ALA A 138 -7.50 -22.72 -24.11
C ALA A 138 -8.44 -23.15 -25.27
N GLN A 139 -9.30 -24.13 -25.04
CA GLN A 139 -10.32 -24.64 -25.97
C GLN A 139 -11.69 -23.99 -25.75
N GLY A 140 -11.81 -23.03 -24.82
CA GLY A 140 -13.06 -22.34 -24.50
C GLY A 140 -14.00 -23.14 -23.59
N ARG A 141 -13.57 -24.28 -23.03
CA ARG A 141 -14.39 -25.08 -22.13
C ARG A 141 -14.33 -24.50 -20.72
N PRO A 142 -15.48 -24.25 -20.06
CA PRO A 142 -15.51 -23.69 -18.71
C PRO A 142 -14.83 -24.64 -17.72
N TYR A 143 -14.05 -24.07 -16.80
CA TYR A 143 -13.51 -24.85 -15.68
C TYR A 143 -14.63 -25.22 -14.70
N ASP A 144 -14.49 -26.38 -14.07
CA ASP A 144 -15.37 -26.78 -12.96
C ASP A 144 -15.14 -25.89 -11.72
N ALA A 145 -16.12 -25.89 -10.80
CA ALA A 145 -16.09 -25.06 -9.59
C ALA A 145 -14.87 -25.36 -8.68
N ALA A 146 -14.43 -26.62 -8.61
CA ALA A 146 -13.30 -27.01 -7.77
C ALA A 146 -11.99 -26.45 -8.33
N THR A 147 -11.79 -26.54 -9.65
CA THR A 147 -10.65 -25.99 -10.35
C THR A 147 -10.61 -24.45 -10.21
N LEU A 148 -11.73 -23.76 -10.42
CA LEU A 148 -11.81 -22.30 -10.23
C LEU A 148 -11.46 -21.91 -8.80
N LYS A 149 -12.02 -22.60 -7.81
CA LYS A 149 -11.71 -22.34 -6.39
C LYS A 149 -10.21 -22.52 -6.11
N ALA A 150 -9.60 -23.58 -6.62
CA ALA A 150 -8.16 -23.83 -6.45
C ALA A 150 -7.32 -22.71 -7.10
N MET A 151 -7.70 -22.24 -8.30
CA MET A 151 -7.01 -21.15 -8.99
C MET A 151 -7.11 -19.82 -8.22
N HIS A 152 -8.29 -19.47 -7.70
CA HIS A 152 -8.48 -18.28 -6.87
C HIS A 152 -7.67 -18.38 -5.57
N THR A 153 -7.67 -19.53 -4.90
CA THR A 153 -6.86 -19.76 -3.70
C THR A 153 -5.37 -19.60 -4.00
N THR A 154 -4.90 -20.18 -5.12
CA THR A 154 -3.51 -20.02 -5.55
C THR A 154 -3.16 -18.55 -5.78
N MET A 155 -4.01 -17.81 -6.47
CA MET A 155 -3.79 -16.38 -6.74
C MET A 155 -3.70 -15.56 -5.45
N GLN A 156 -4.60 -15.79 -4.50
CA GLN A 156 -4.58 -15.11 -3.19
C GLN A 156 -3.32 -15.49 -2.39
N THR A 157 -2.91 -16.76 -2.42
CA THR A 157 -1.67 -17.20 -1.78
C THR A 157 -0.44 -16.51 -2.37
N LEU A 158 -0.36 -16.41 -3.70
CA LEU A 158 0.71 -15.68 -4.38
C LEU A 158 0.71 -14.20 -4.01
N GLY A 159 -0.47 -13.57 -3.88
CA GLY A 159 -0.60 -12.20 -3.40
C GLY A 159 -0.01 -12.01 -2.01
N ARG A 160 -0.31 -12.92 -1.07
CA ARG A 160 0.28 -12.91 0.28
C ARG A 160 1.80 -13.08 0.25
N VAL A 161 2.30 -14.00 -0.57
CA VAL A 161 3.74 -14.20 -0.77
C VAL A 161 4.40 -12.94 -1.33
N ALA A 162 3.75 -12.25 -2.26
CA ALA A 162 4.26 -11.01 -2.83
C ALA A 162 4.36 -9.88 -1.78
N VAL A 163 3.34 -9.71 -0.92
CA VAL A 163 3.37 -8.75 0.21
C VAL A 163 4.51 -9.08 1.17
N ILE A 164 4.60 -10.34 1.61
CA ILE A 164 5.64 -10.79 2.55
C ILE A 164 7.03 -10.65 1.92
N GLY A 165 7.16 -10.96 0.63
CA GLY A 165 8.40 -10.75 -0.13
C GLY A 165 8.84 -9.29 -0.15
N GLY A 166 7.89 -8.36 -0.37
CA GLY A 166 8.13 -6.92 -0.29
C GLY A 166 8.60 -6.48 1.10
N LEU A 167 7.92 -6.94 2.17
CA LEU A 167 8.33 -6.67 3.55
C LEU A 167 9.72 -7.22 3.87
N ALA A 168 10.04 -8.44 3.40
CA ALA A 168 11.36 -9.05 3.59
C ALA A 168 12.46 -8.25 2.87
N LEU A 169 12.20 -7.77 1.65
CA LEU A 169 13.13 -6.90 0.93
C LEU A 169 13.39 -5.60 1.69
N VAL A 170 12.36 -5.00 2.28
CA VAL A 170 12.48 -3.81 3.12
C VAL A 170 13.31 -4.09 4.36
N ALA A 171 13.06 -5.21 5.05
CA ALA A 171 13.83 -5.61 6.23
C ALA A 171 15.31 -5.80 5.89
N LEU A 172 15.62 -6.46 4.78
CA LEU A 172 16.98 -6.63 4.29
C LEU A 172 17.62 -5.28 3.93
N ALA A 173 16.91 -4.41 3.21
CA ALA A 173 17.39 -3.09 2.87
C ALA A 173 17.72 -2.27 4.13
N ASN A 174 16.87 -2.31 5.17
CA ASN A 174 17.12 -1.65 6.44
C ASN A 174 18.38 -2.16 7.11
N VAL A 175 18.59 -3.48 7.16
CA VAL A 175 19.82 -4.05 7.74
C VAL A 175 21.06 -3.55 7.00
N TYR A 176 21.04 -3.50 5.67
CA TYR A 176 22.21 -3.06 4.89
C TYR A 176 22.41 -1.55 4.89
N LEU A 177 21.34 -0.74 4.85
CA LEU A 177 21.43 0.72 4.77
C LEU A 177 21.75 1.37 6.11
N PHE A 178 21.28 0.76 7.21
CA PHE A 178 21.49 1.32 8.56
C PHE A 178 22.54 0.54 9.38
N TYR A 179 23.23 -0.43 8.78
CA TYR A 179 24.32 -1.13 9.42
C TYR A 179 25.46 -0.17 9.77
N GLY A 180 25.72 0.02 11.07
CA GLY A 180 26.78 0.90 11.56
C GLY A 180 26.40 2.37 11.78
N THR A 181 25.14 2.76 11.64
CA THR A 181 24.66 4.12 11.98
C THR A 181 24.22 4.27 13.44
N GLU A 182 24.26 3.20 14.23
CA GLU A 182 24.00 3.20 15.67
C GLU A 182 25.29 3.58 16.46
N GLN A 183 25.84 4.76 16.21
CA GLN A 183 26.89 5.34 17.07
C GLN A 183 26.49 6.73 17.55
#